data_efd3fed6595451be92a2aeefe501b244
#
_entry.id   efd3fed6595451be92a2aeefe501b244
#
_cell.length_a   1.000
_cell.length_b   1.000
_cell.length_c   1.000
_cell.angle_alpha   90.00
_cell.angle_beta   90.00
_cell.angle_gamma   90.00
#
_symmetry.space_group_name_H-M   'P 1'
#
loop_
_entity.id
_entity.type
_entity.pdbx_description
1 polymer ?
#
loop_
_entity_poly.entity_id
_entity_poly.type
_entity_poly.pdbx_seq_one_letter_code
_entity_poly.pdbx_strand_id
1 'polypeptide(L)'
;MFLLREVHMLQILHQSLAKSIPESLKVYGSIFHIIRGNPFKLEVLVDSWPDYQNVITRPQKEEMTDDMDPYTNTYHIFTKTPDKLPEILESSKVINWDQIFHIQGCQQGLDEKIKSVAASKSVQIDYSKRFLYTTEAIQQLKSSNKKMIEKFHETATQNTRKFKSEVDNRKPTLLDVSHSELVNDNWKFGKNEKSLRYIKRCIQNFPGYCLLDSKGNPISWNVMEATCELRMAYTLPEYQGKGMLQEMMNAYMKYLQEKNLPYFLHVEDMNENSHKAVRRLGFHAMPCDWHEWKSTPKRFQQLPHF
;
A
#
# COMPACT_ATOMS: atom_id res chain seq x y z
N MET A 1 -22.04 4.75 -8.11
CA MET A 1 -20.87 5.49 -7.61
C MET A 1 -20.47 6.58 -8.59
N PHE A 2 -19.89 7.67 -8.11
CA PHE A 2 -19.39 8.77 -8.94
C PHE A 2 -17.96 9.15 -8.51
N LEU A 3 -17.25 9.85 -9.40
CA LEU A 3 -15.88 10.28 -9.18
C LEU A 3 -15.84 11.54 -8.29
N LEU A 4 -15.06 11.45 -7.20
CA LEU A 4 -14.76 12.59 -6.35
C LEU A 4 -13.40 13.19 -6.78
N ARG A 5 -13.42 14.39 -7.37
CA ARG A 5 -12.23 14.99 -8.00
C ARG A 5 -11.71 16.24 -7.31
N GLU A 6 -12.61 17.00 -6.68
CA GLU A 6 -12.26 18.26 -6.06
C GLU A 6 -11.31 18.07 -4.87
N VAL A 7 -10.17 18.72 -4.90
CA VAL A 7 -9.12 18.55 -3.86
C VAL A 7 -9.67 18.82 -2.46
N HIS A 8 -10.50 19.84 -2.30
CA HIS A 8 -11.12 20.14 -1.02
C HIS A 8 -12.03 19.01 -0.52
N MET A 9 -12.82 18.40 -1.41
CA MET A 9 -13.65 17.23 -1.05
C MET A 9 -12.80 16.02 -0.69
N LEU A 10 -11.70 15.78 -1.41
CA LEU A 10 -10.75 14.72 -1.11
C LEU A 10 -10.07 14.92 0.25
N GLN A 11 -9.76 16.17 0.63
CA GLN A 11 -9.23 16.50 1.96
C GLN A 11 -10.26 16.19 3.07
N ILE A 12 -11.53 16.56 2.88
CA ILE A 12 -12.61 16.23 3.80
C ILE A 12 -12.80 14.72 3.94
N LEU A 13 -12.81 14.00 2.80
CA LEU A 13 -12.90 12.54 2.79
C LEU A 13 -11.74 11.91 3.54
N HIS A 14 -10.51 12.35 3.29
CA HIS A 14 -9.32 11.85 3.96
C HIS A 14 -9.38 12.03 5.48
N GLN A 15 -9.82 13.21 5.96
CA GLN A 15 -10.04 13.47 7.38
C GLN A 15 -11.14 12.58 7.98
N SER A 16 -12.21 12.34 7.23
CA SER A 16 -13.30 11.45 7.66
C SER A 16 -12.84 10.00 7.77
N LEU A 17 -12.06 9.52 6.80
CA LEU A 17 -11.53 8.15 6.77
C LEU A 17 -10.55 7.87 7.91
N ALA A 18 -9.85 8.89 8.43
CA ALA A 18 -8.99 8.75 9.60
C ALA A 18 -9.73 8.19 10.81
N LYS A 19 -11.02 8.53 10.97
CA LYS A 19 -11.88 8.02 12.06
C LYS A 19 -12.17 6.53 11.97
N SER A 20 -11.98 5.94 10.79
CA SER A 20 -12.22 4.52 10.50
C SER A 20 -10.92 3.71 10.36
N ILE A 21 -9.78 4.26 10.79
CA ILE A 21 -8.52 3.51 10.89
C ILE A 21 -8.70 2.45 12.01
N PRO A 22 -8.24 1.20 11.83
CA PRO A 22 -7.36 0.73 10.76
C PRO A 22 -8.07 0.25 9.48
N GLU A 23 -9.38 0.05 9.49
CA GLU A 23 -10.14 -0.56 8.39
C GLU A 23 -10.05 0.24 7.08
N SER A 24 -9.91 1.55 7.15
CA SER A 24 -9.84 2.47 5.99
C SER A 24 -8.42 2.66 5.42
N LEU A 25 -7.38 2.04 6.00
CA LEU A 25 -5.97 2.39 5.72
C LEU A 25 -5.60 2.35 4.24
N LYS A 26 -6.09 1.39 3.46
CA LYS A 26 -5.78 1.30 2.03
C LYS A 26 -6.30 2.52 1.24
N VAL A 27 -7.56 2.90 1.43
CA VAL A 27 -8.13 4.07 0.76
C VAL A 27 -7.61 5.38 1.38
N TYR A 28 -7.36 5.41 2.69
CA TYR A 28 -6.76 6.54 3.38
C TYR A 28 -5.38 6.89 2.80
N GLY A 29 -4.50 5.91 2.69
CA GLY A 29 -3.16 6.09 2.13
C GLY A 29 -3.17 6.44 0.64
N SER A 30 -4.07 5.84 -0.15
CA SER A 30 -4.27 6.22 -1.56
C SER A 30 -4.62 7.70 -1.70
N ILE A 31 -5.61 8.18 -0.93
CA ILE A 31 -6.07 9.57 -0.99
C ILE A 31 -4.98 10.53 -0.50
N PHE A 32 -4.17 10.12 0.48
CA PHE A 32 -3.01 10.89 0.93
C PHE A 32 -2.08 11.25 -0.24
N HIS A 33 -1.76 10.29 -1.11
CA HIS A 33 -0.91 10.52 -2.29
C HIS A 33 -1.66 11.20 -3.44
N ILE A 34 -2.96 10.94 -3.61
CA ILE A 34 -3.79 11.62 -4.62
C ILE A 34 -3.76 13.14 -4.40
N ILE A 35 -3.96 13.60 -3.18
CA ILE A 35 -3.95 15.02 -2.82
C ILE A 35 -2.56 15.65 -3.06
N ARG A 36 -1.48 14.86 -3.06
CA ARG A 36 -0.09 15.29 -3.18
C ARG A 36 0.53 15.05 -4.57
N GLY A 37 -0.24 15.19 -5.60
CA GLY A 37 0.25 15.10 -6.99
C GLY A 37 -0.13 13.83 -7.74
N ASN A 38 -0.72 12.86 -7.05
CA ASN A 38 -1.29 11.66 -7.67
C ASN A 38 -0.37 10.96 -8.70
N PRO A 39 0.84 10.55 -8.31
CA PRO A 39 1.82 10.03 -9.28
C PRO A 39 1.41 8.69 -9.89
N PHE A 40 0.47 7.97 -9.27
CA PHE A 40 -0.09 6.71 -9.78
C PHE A 40 -1.38 6.92 -10.56
N LYS A 41 -1.81 8.19 -10.76
CA LYS A 41 -3.02 8.55 -11.48
C LYS A 41 -4.23 7.74 -11.01
N LEU A 42 -4.42 7.69 -9.70
CA LEU A 42 -5.56 7.05 -9.08
C LEU A 42 -6.77 7.97 -9.13
N GLU A 43 -7.95 7.40 -9.08
CA GLU A 43 -9.21 8.11 -8.92
C GLU A 43 -10.00 7.56 -7.73
N VAL A 44 -10.86 8.40 -7.18
CA VAL A 44 -11.69 8.09 -6.00
C VAL A 44 -13.15 8.02 -6.39
N LEU A 45 -13.79 6.90 -6.09
CA LEU A 45 -15.21 6.66 -6.27
C LEU A 45 -15.90 6.63 -4.92
N VAL A 46 -17.01 7.36 -4.80
CA VAL A 46 -17.92 7.31 -3.64
C VAL A 46 -19.35 7.06 -4.11
N ASP A 47 -20.17 6.48 -3.25
CA ASP A 47 -21.59 6.21 -3.55
C ASP A 47 -22.49 7.41 -3.28
N SER A 48 -22.13 8.22 -2.30
CA SER A 48 -22.84 9.45 -1.94
C SER A 48 -21.85 10.49 -1.37
N TRP A 49 -22.30 11.74 -1.27
CA TRP A 49 -21.50 12.84 -0.70
C TRP A 49 -22.41 13.88 -0.05
N PRO A 50 -22.08 14.39 1.14
CA PRO A 50 -20.92 14.07 1.99
C PRO A 50 -21.06 12.76 2.78
N ASP A 51 -22.24 12.18 2.87
CA ASP A 51 -22.58 11.02 3.71
C ASP A 51 -22.28 9.70 2.98
N TYR A 52 -21.03 9.55 2.52
CA TYR A 52 -20.58 8.35 1.83
C TYR A 52 -20.66 7.09 2.73
N GLN A 53 -20.99 5.97 2.12
CA GLN A 53 -20.97 4.65 2.74
C GLN A 53 -19.84 3.78 2.17
N ASN A 54 -19.49 4.00 0.91
CA ASN A 54 -18.50 3.20 0.21
C ASN A 54 -17.47 4.11 -0.48
N VAL A 55 -16.20 3.73 -0.36
CA VAL A 55 -15.07 4.39 -1.03
C VAL A 55 -14.26 3.34 -1.76
N ILE A 56 -13.99 3.58 -3.02
CA ILE A 56 -13.09 2.75 -3.84
C ILE A 56 -12.05 3.67 -4.47
N THR A 57 -10.78 3.30 -4.37
CA THR A 57 -9.70 3.93 -5.15
C THR A 57 -9.19 2.92 -6.18
N ARG A 58 -8.94 3.40 -7.39
CA ARG A 58 -8.45 2.59 -8.52
C ARG A 58 -7.61 3.45 -9.45
N PRO A 59 -6.77 2.87 -10.32
CA PRO A 59 -6.17 3.62 -11.42
C PRO A 59 -7.24 4.18 -12.37
N GLN A 60 -6.92 5.31 -13.01
CA GLN A 60 -7.69 5.82 -14.14
C GLN A 60 -7.68 4.77 -15.26
N LYS A 61 -8.73 4.77 -16.11
CA LYS A 61 -8.87 3.77 -17.17
C LYS A 61 -7.67 3.74 -18.12
N GLU A 62 -7.08 4.90 -18.38
CA GLU A 62 -5.92 5.08 -19.26
C GLU A 62 -4.65 4.42 -18.73
N GLU A 63 -4.60 4.14 -17.43
CA GLU A 63 -3.48 3.42 -16.79
C GLU A 63 -3.66 1.89 -16.85
N MET A 64 -4.90 1.41 -16.90
CA MET A 64 -5.25 -0.03 -16.89
C MET A 64 -5.33 -0.61 -18.30
N THR A 65 -4.28 -0.44 -19.10
CA THR A 65 -4.26 -0.86 -20.52
C THR A 65 -3.78 -2.30 -20.73
N ASP A 66 -3.09 -2.90 -19.77
CA ASP A 66 -2.67 -4.29 -19.80
C ASP A 66 -3.62 -5.14 -18.93
N ASP A 67 -4.47 -5.93 -19.59
CA ASP A 67 -5.45 -6.80 -18.92
C ASP A 67 -4.82 -7.86 -18.02
N MET A 68 -3.51 -8.10 -18.15
CA MET A 68 -2.77 -9.11 -17.40
C MET A 68 -1.83 -8.49 -16.35
N ASP A 69 -1.92 -7.21 -16.04
CA ASP A 69 -1.07 -6.54 -15.05
C ASP A 69 -1.79 -6.29 -13.71
N PRO A 70 -1.80 -7.25 -12.78
CA PRO A 70 -2.47 -7.09 -11.50
C PRO A 70 -1.81 -6.04 -10.60
N TYR A 71 -0.53 -5.70 -10.82
CA TYR A 71 0.15 -4.68 -10.02
C TYR A 71 -0.39 -3.28 -10.31
N THR A 72 -0.67 -2.99 -11.58
CA THR A 72 -1.34 -1.76 -11.98
C THR A 72 -2.84 -1.84 -11.71
N ASN A 73 -3.50 -2.93 -12.12
CA ASN A 73 -4.94 -3.12 -12.00
C ASN A 73 -5.32 -3.46 -10.54
N THR A 74 -5.13 -2.52 -9.60
CA THR A 74 -5.41 -2.74 -8.18
C THR A 74 -6.45 -1.75 -7.67
N TYR A 75 -7.49 -2.30 -7.04
CA TYR A 75 -8.59 -1.57 -6.41
C TYR A 75 -8.41 -1.62 -4.90
N HIS A 76 -8.61 -0.50 -4.23
CA HIS A 76 -8.65 -0.46 -2.75
C HIS A 76 -10.06 -0.11 -2.31
N ILE A 77 -10.59 -0.82 -1.32
CA ILE A 77 -11.97 -0.68 -0.89
C ILE A 77 -12.10 -0.37 0.60
N PHE A 78 -13.09 0.43 0.93
CA PHE A 78 -13.61 0.65 2.28
C PHE A 78 -15.12 0.80 2.23
N THR A 79 -15.85 0.15 3.14
CA THR A 79 -17.31 0.22 3.22
C THR A 79 -17.78 0.35 4.66
N LYS A 80 -18.79 1.21 4.90
CA LYS A 80 -19.55 1.28 6.15
C LYS A 80 -20.79 0.37 6.10
N THR A 81 -21.13 -0.12 4.91
CA THR A 81 -22.32 -0.95 4.65
C THR A 81 -21.93 -2.20 3.87
N PRO A 82 -21.24 -3.18 4.50
CA PRO A 82 -20.74 -4.36 3.80
C PRO A 82 -21.79 -5.13 2.99
N ASP A 83 -23.04 -5.13 3.46
CA ASP A 83 -24.14 -5.86 2.80
C ASP A 83 -24.54 -5.28 1.45
N LYS A 84 -24.25 -3.99 1.18
CA LYS A 84 -24.49 -3.33 -0.08
C LYS A 84 -23.30 -3.39 -1.05
N LEU A 85 -22.15 -3.88 -0.59
CA LEU A 85 -20.94 -3.94 -1.39
C LEU A 85 -21.09 -4.77 -2.67
N PRO A 86 -21.79 -5.93 -2.69
CA PRO A 86 -21.98 -6.70 -3.92
C PRO A 86 -22.63 -5.88 -5.05
N GLU A 87 -23.69 -5.13 -4.78
CA GLU A 87 -24.38 -4.28 -5.78
C GLU A 87 -23.44 -3.26 -6.41
N ILE A 88 -22.50 -2.73 -5.63
CA ILE A 88 -21.50 -1.76 -6.09
C ILE A 88 -20.45 -2.44 -6.98
N LEU A 89 -19.95 -3.59 -6.55
CA LEU A 89 -18.89 -4.33 -7.27
C LEU A 89 -19.40 -4.96 -8.58
N GLU A 90 -20.68 -5.26 -8.69
CA GLU A 90 -21.29 -5.77 -9.93
C GLU A 90 -21.21 -4.78 -11.10
N SER A 91 -21.11 -3.48 -10.81
CA SER A 91 -21.07 -2.43 -11.82
C SER A 91 -19.74 -2.43 -12.59
N SER A 92 -19.80 -2.62 -13.90
CA SER A 92 -18.64 -2.51 -14.80
C SER A 92 -18.03 -1.11 -14.84
N LYS A 93 -18.76 -0.10 -14.37
CA LYS A 93 -18.22 1.26 -14.18
C LYS A 93 -17.30 1.36 -12.94
N VAL A 94 -17.38 0.41 -12.02
CA VAL A 94 -16.59 0.38 -10.77
C VAL A 94 -15.44 -0.58 -10.90
N ILE A 95 -15.71 -1.83 -11.24
CA ILE A 95 -14.68 -2.89 -11.40
C ILE A 95 -14.72 -3.38 -12.87
N ASN A 96 -13.55 -3.47 -13.49
CA ASN A 96 -13.39 -4.16 -14.77
C ASN A 96 -13.08 -5.64 -14.54
N TRP A 97 -14.13 -6.47 -14.51
CA TRP A 97 -14.03 -7.91 -14.27
C TRP A 97 -13.40 -8.70 -15.42
N ASP A 98 -13.13 -8.07 -16.55
CA ASP A 98 -12.47 -8.70 -17.69
C ASP A 98 -10.94 -8.67 -17.62
N GLN A 99 -10.37 -8.06 -16.59
CA GLN A 99 -8.92 -7.98 -16.35
C GLN A 99 -8.47 -8.88 -15.20
N ILE A 100 -7.20 -9.26 -15.18
CA ILE A 100 -6.54 -9.74 -13.96
C ILE A 100 -6.28 -8.52 -13.07
N PHE A 101 -6.76 -8.56 -11.82
CA PHE A 101 -6.62 -7.45 -10.90
C PHE A 101 -6.56 -7.90 -9.44
N HIS A 102 -6.18 -7.00 -8.56
CA HIS A 102 -6.31 -7.16 -7.12
C HIS A 102 -7.42 -6.25 -6.58
N ILE A 103 -8.18 -6.76 -5.61
CA ILE A 103 -8.90 -5.94 -4.62
C ILE A 103 -8.15 -6.05 -3.32
N GLN A 104 -7.89 -4.92 -2.66
CA GLN A 104 -7.22 -4.88 -1.36
C GLN A 104 -8.02 -4.04 -0.36
N GLY A 105 -8.03 -4.46 0.90
CA GLY A 105 -8.70 -3.76 1.98
C GLY A 105 -8.24 -4.25 3.35
N CYS A 106 -8.68 -3.55 4.40
CA CYS A 106 -8.36 -3.90 5.79
C CYS A 106 -9.61 -4.24 6.62
N GLN A 107 -10.69 -4.69 5.98
CA GLN A 107 -11.95 -5.03 6.65
C GLN A 107 -12.23 -6.51 6.58
N GLN A 108 -12.64 -7.07 7.72
CA GLN A 108 -13.12 -8.45 7.80
C GLN A 108 -14.54 -8.59 7.20
N GLY A 109 -14.92 -9.81 6.87
CA GLY A 109 -16.29 -10.14 6.45
C GLY A 109 -16.65 -9.78 5.01
N LEU A 110 -15.68 -9.38 4.17
CA LEU A 110 -15.91 -9.04 2.77
C LEU A 110 -15.70 -10.23 1.82
N ASP A 111 -15.06 -11.31 2.26
CA ASP A 111 -14.61 -12.41 1.42
C ASP A 111 -15.76 -13.08 0.65
N GLU A 112 -16.79 -13.54 1.36
CA GLU A 112 -17.94 -14.20 0.73
C GLU A 112 -18.70 -13.25 -0.23
N LYS A 113 -18.76 -11.97 0.10
CA LYS A 113 -19.42 -10.96 -0.73
C LYS A 113 -18.70 -10.72 -2.06
N ILE A 114 -17.36 -10.61 -2.01
CA ILE A 114 -16.52 -10.43 -3.21
C ILE A 114 -16.54 -11.71 -4.06
N LYS A 115 -16.39 -12.88 -3.45
CA LYS A 115 -16.46 -14.18 -4.15
C LYS A 115 -17.81 -14.42 -4.83
N SER A 116 -18.91 -14.03 -4.19
CA SER A 116 -20.26 -14.14 -4.78
C SER A 116 -20.38 -13.32 -6.07
N VAL A 117 -19.90 -12.09 -6.07
CA VAL A 117 -19.89 -11.25 -7.28
C VAL A 117 -18.97 -11.84 -8.35
N ALA A 118 -17.78 -12.28 -7.99
CA ALA A 118 -16.83 -12.90 -8.92
C ALA A 118 -17.43 -14.16 -9.59
N ALA A 119 -18.10 -14.99 -8.80
CA ALA A 119 -18.78 -16.18 -9.31
C ALA A 119 -19.85 -15.84 -10.36
N SER A 120 -20.66 -14.79 -10.13
CA SER A 120 -21.65 -14.31 -11.10
C SER A 120 -21.03 -13.81 -12.41
N LYS A 121 -19.75 -13.40 -12.37
CA LYS A 121 -18.96 -12.95 -13.54
C LYS A 121 -18.10 -14.06 -14.16
N SER A 122 -18.19 -15.28 -13.65
CA SER A 122 -17.31 -16.41 -14.07
C SER A 122 -15.82 -16.11 -13.89
N VAL A 123 -15.47 -15.46 -12.79
CA VAL A 123 -14.10 -15.07 -12.42
C VAL A 123 -13.65 -15.85 -11.19
N GLN A 124 -12.44 -16.40 -11.25
CA GLN A 124 -11.80 -17.06 -10.10
C GLN A 124 -11.23 -16.00 -9.16
N ILE A 125 -11.37 -16.21 -7.85
CA ILE A 125 -10.75 -15.42 -6.80
C ILE A 125 -9.78 -16.27 -5.99
N ASP A 126 -8.53 -15.84 -5.93
CA ASP A 126 -7.54 -16.33 -4.98
C ASP A 126 -7.47 -15.33 -3.81
N TYR A 127 -8.00 -15.75 -2.67
CA TYR A 127 -8.04 -14.92 -1.47
C TYR A 127 -6.88 -15.20 -0.55
N SER A 128 -6.28 -14.14 -0.02
CA SER A 128 -5.29 -14.22 1.05
C SER A 128 -5.51 -13.13 2.10
N LYS A 129 -5.20 -13.46 3.34
CA LYS A 129 -5.17 -12.52 4.45
C LYS A 129 -3.81 -12.54 5.14
N ARG A 130 -3.44 -11.43 5.77
CA ARG A 130 -2.19 -11.25 6.49
C ARG A 130 -2.41 -10.36 7.70
N PHE A 131 -1.57 -10.47 8.71
CA PHE A 131 -1.63 -9.58 9.87
C PHE A 131 -1.31 -8.15 9.48
N LEU A 132 -2.22 -7.23 9.79
CA LEU A 132 -2.02 -5.80 9.62
C LEU A 132 -1.29 -5.23 10.84
N TYR A 133 -0.27 -4.42 10.59
CA TYR A 133 0.53 -3.75 11.62
C TYR A 133 0.55 -2.24 11.42
N THR A 134 0.32 -1.50 12.50
CA THR A 134 0.44 -0.03 12.51
C THR A 134 1.28 0.44 13.68
N THR A 135 1.73 1.69 13.63
CA THR A 135 2.36 2.38 14.76
C THR A 135 1.32 3.12 15.60
N GLU A 136 1.68 3.49 16.82
CA GLU A 136 0.82 4.30 17.69
C GLU A 136 0.46 5.64 17.02
N ALA A 137 1.38 6.27 16.29
CA ALA A 137 1.12 7.51 15.56
C ALA A 137 -0.05 7.38 14.55
N ILE A 138 -0.15 6.26 13.84
CA ILE A 138 -1.27 5.98 12.93
C ILE A 138 -2.57 5.79 13.71
N GLN A 139 -2.54 5.08 14.84
CA GLN A 139 -3.74 4.88 15.67
C GLN A 139 -4.25 6.20 16.27
N GLN A 140 -3.34 7.11 16.62
CA GLN A 140 -3.70 8.44 17.13
C GLN A 140 -4.43 9.31 16.10
N LEU A 141 -4.27 9.07 14.79
CA LEU A 141 -5.03 9.77 13.75
C LEU A 141 -6.54 9.58 13.91
N LYS A 142 -6.99 8.45 14.46
CA LYS A 142 -8.41 8.16 14.74
C LYS A 142 -9.02 9.13 15.74
N SER A 143 -8.25 9.56 16.74
CA SER A 143 -8.70 10.43 17.83
C SER A 143 -8.31 11.90 17.64
N SER A 144 -7.56 12.21 16.57
CA SER A 144 -7.00 13.54 16.36
C SER A 144 -8.04 14.53 15.88
N ASN A 145 -8.06 15.71 16.52
CA ASN A 145 -8.80 16.87 16.06
C ASN A 145 -8.21 17.42 14.75
N LYS A 146 -9.04 18.09 13.97
CA LYS A 146 -8.76 18.70 12.65
C LYS A 146 -7.35 19.33 12.50
N LYS A 147 -6.84 20.01 13.52
CA LYS A 147 -5.52 20.67 13.53
C LYS A 147 -4.30 19.73 13.39
N MET A 148 -4.36 18.50 13.90
CA MET A 148 -3.24 17.55 13.77
C MET A 148 -3.17 16.94 12.37
N ILE A 149 -4.33 16.72 11.76
CA ILE A 149 -4.41 16.18 10.39
C ILE A 149 -3.95 17.23 9.37
N GLU A 150 -4.25 18.52 9.62
CA GLU A 150 -3.76 19.65 8.81
C GLU A 150 -2.22 19.76 8.85
N LYS A 151 -1.59 19.48 9.99
CA LYS A 151 -0.13 19.47 10.14
C LYS A 151 0.56 18.42 9.26
N PHE A 152 -0.08 17.27 9.00
CA PHE A 152 0.38 16.31 8.00
C PHE A 152 0.25 16.85 6.56
N HIS A 153 -0.59 17.87 6.33
CA HIS A 153 -0.78 18.48 5.01
C HIS A 153 0.20 19.60 4.69
N GLU A 154 0.67 20.37 5.69
CA GLU A 154 1.46 21.59 5.45
C GLU A 154 2.97 21.35 5.26
N THR A 155 3.53 20.27 5.79
CA THR A 155 4.99 20.06 5.86
C THR A 155 5.63 19.48 4.60
N ALA A 156 4.87 19.20 3.56
CA ALA A 156 5.35 18.50 2.35
C ALA A 156 6.26 19.33 1.42
N THR A 157 6.52 20.62 1.72
CA THR A 157 7.18 21.55 0.79
C THR A 157 8.58 22.01 1.18
N GLN A 158 9.17 21.62 2.30
CA GLN A 158 10.50 22.15 2.66
C GLN A 158 11.43 21.14 3.35
N ASN A 159 12.65 21.10 2.82
CA ASN A 159 13.94 20.73 3.39
C ASN A 159 14.50 19.33 3.20
N THR A 160 15.37 19.23 2.20
CA THR A 160 16.52 18.34 2.16
C THR A 160 17.60 18.80 3.16
N ARG A 161 17.78 18.13 4.28
CA ARG A 161 18.97 18.26 5.13
C ARG A 161 19.72 16.93 5.17
N LYS A 162 21.02 17.00 4.81
CA LYS A 162 21.98 15.91 4.93
C LYS A 162 22.24 15.57 6.40
N PHE A 163 22.11 14.31 6.76
CA PHE A 163 22.56 13.79 8.05
C PHE A 163 23.96 13.19 7.94
N LYS A 164 24.83 13.57 8.87
CA LYS A 164 26.09 12.87 9.16
C LYS A 164 25.85 11.88 10.30
N SER A 165 26.14 10.60 10.10
CA SER A 165 26.36 9.64 11.18
C SER A 165 27.80 9.15 11.08
N GLU A 166 28.53 9.25 12.17
CA GLU A 166 29.88 8.70 12.29
C GLU A 166 29.83 7.26 12.82
N VAL A 167 30.79 6.47 12.31
CA VAL A 167 31.20 5.12 12.76
C VAL A 167 30.29 3.96 12.38
N ASP A 168 30.35 3.61 11.19
CA ASP A 168 30.40 2.32 10.49
C ASP A 168 30.24 2.62 8.99
N ASN A 169 30.97 1.98 8.09
CA ASN A 169 30.95 2.30 6.66
C ASN A 169 29.59 2.02 5.96
N ARG A 170 28.56 1.67 6.73
CA ARG A 170 27.18 1.45 6.28
C ARG A 170 26.38 2.74 6.38
N LYS A 171 25.60 3.04 5.35
CA LYS A 171 24.83 4.29 5.27
C LYS A 171 23.38 4.04 4.96
N PRO A 172 22.45 4.35 5.88
CA PRO A 172 21.02 4.41 5.55
C PRO A 172 20.74 5.54 4.55
N THR A 173 20.02 5.24 3.47
CA THR A 173 19.70 6.21 2.43
C THR A 173 18.42 5.86 1.69
N LEU A 174 17.89 6.77 0.86
CA LEU A 174 16.80 6.48 -0.05
C LEU A 174 17.23 5.48 -1.12
N LEU A 175 16.32 4.59 -1.48
CA LEU A 175 16.47 3.74 -2.66
C LEU A 175 16.52 4.62 -3.92
N ASP A 176 17.40 4.26 -4.83
CA ASP A 176 17.44 4.80 -6.18
C ASP A 176 16.75 3.84 -7.17
N VAL A 177 16.23 4.37 -8.26
CA VAL A 177 15.55 3.57 -9.29
C VAL A 177 16.46 2.50 -9.92
N SER A 178 17.77 2.70 -9.93
CA SER A 178 18.75 1.70 -10.37
C SER A 178 18.74 0.42 -9.52
N HIS A 179 18.23 0.47 -8.29
CA HIS A 179 18.09 -0.69 -7.41
C HIS A 179 16.83 -1.54 -7.69
N SER A 180 16.00 -1.14 -8.66
CA SER A 180 14.69 -1.78 -8.89
C SER A 180 14.80 -3.24 -9.31
N GLU A 181 15.81 -3.60 -10.10
CA GLU A 181 16.04 -5.00 -10.51
C GLU A 181 16.41 -5.85 -9.31
N LEU A 182 17.30 -5.38 -8.45
CA LEU A 182 17.67 -6.06 -7.20
C LEU A 182 16.44 -6.30 -6.30
N VAL A 183 15.57 -5.30 -6.15
CA VAL A 183 14.33 -5.42 -5.38
C VAL A 183 13.40 -6.45 -6.05
N ASN A 184 13.23 -6.39 -7.37
CA ASN A 184 12.36 -7.30 -8.13
C ASN A 184 12.82 -8.76 -8.03
N ASP A 185 14.12 -9.02 -8.12
CA ASP A 185 14.69 -10.37 -8.06
C ASP A 185 14.54 -11.02 -6.68
N ASN A 186 14.46 -10.20 -5.63
CA ASN A 186 14.33 -10.64 -4.25
C ASN A 186 12.90 -10.53 -3.69
N TRP A 187 11.95 -9.99 -4.46
CA TRP A 187 10.56 -9.94 -4.03
C TRP A 187 9.82 -11.24 -4.40
N LYS A 188 9.23 -11.90 -3.41
CA LYS A 188 8.51 -13.18 -3.57
C LYS A 188 7.42 -13.12 -4.66
N PHE A 189 6.75 -11.99 -4.80
CA PHE A 189 5.66 -11.76 -5.76
C PHE A 189 6.11 -11.01 -7.01
N GLY A 190 7.42 -10.82 -7.18
CA GLY A 190 8.05 -10.13 -8.29
C GLY A 190 8.60 -11.08 -9.36
N LYS A 191 9.82 -10.79 -9.83
CA LYS A 191 10.62 -11.58 -10.77
C LYS A 191 10.07 -11.61 -12.20
N ASN A 192 9.29 -10.61 -12.58
CA ASN A 192 8.77 -10.46 -13.93
C ASN A 192 8.76 -8.98 -14.35
N GLU A 193 8.56 -8.73 -15.65
CA GLU A 193 8.56 -7.40 -16.26
C GLU A 193 7.52 -6.44 -15.65
N LYS A 194 6.33 -6.95 -15.31
CA LYS A 194 5.23 -6.13 -14.78
C LYS A 194 5.54 -5.68 -13.36
N SER A 195 6.04 -6.60 -12.52
CA SER A 195 6.49 -6.26 -11.18
C SER A 195 7.68 -5.30 -11.19
N LEU A 196 8.62 -5.46 -12.14
CA LEU A 196 9.73 -4.53 -12.30
C LEU A 196 9.26 -3.11 -12.64
N ARG A 197 8.31 -2.95 -13.58
CA ARG A 197 7.70 -1.65 -13.90
C ARG A 197 7.02 -1.03 -12.70
N TYR A 198 6.26 -1.83 -11.95
CA TYR A 198 5.60 -1.39 -10.72
C TYR A 198 6.58 -0.93 -9.66
N ILE A 199 7.64 -1.70 -9.39
CA ILE A 199 8.70 -1.36 -8.43
C ILE A 199 9.42 -0.07 -8.84
N LYS A 200 9.80 0.06 -10.11
CA LYS A 200 10.40 1.29 -10.64
C LYS A 200 9.51 2.51 -10.36
N ARG A 201 8.21 2.39 -10.65
CA ARG A 201 7.24 3.46 -10.40
C ARG A 201 7.10 3.79 -8.91
N CYS A 202 7.11 2.80 -8.02
CA CYS A 202 7.10 3.02 -6.58
C CYS A 202 8.34 3.80 -6.12
N ILE A 203 9.53 3.33 -6.48
CA ILE A 203 10.81 3.95 -6.04
C ILE A 203 10.96 5.38 -6.60
N GLN A 204 10.49 5.64 -7.83
CA GLN A 204 10.54 6.97 -8.44
C GLN A 204 9.63 7.99 -7.75
N ASN A 205 8.52 7.54 -7.16
CA ASN A 205 7.46 8.45 -6.70
C ASN A 205 7.26 8.46 -5.18
N PHE A 206 7.71 7.44 -4.48
CA PHE A 206 7.57 7.32 -3.02
C PHE A 206 8.93 7.02 -2.39
N PRO A 207 9.15 7.42 -1.13
CA PRO A 207 10.41 7.14 -0.48
C PRO A 207 10.56 5.65 -0.17
N GLY A 208 11.36 4.92 -0.94
CA GLY A 208 11.94 3.66 -0.53
C GLY A 208 13.22 3.91 0.24
N TYR A 209 13.63 3.01 1.12
CA TYR A 209 14.81 3.18 1.95
C TYR A 209 15.69 1.93 1.95
N CYS A 210 17.01 2.10 2.05
CA CYS A 210 17.96 1.00 2.11
C CYS A 210 19.12 1.28 3.05
N LEU A 211 19.78 0.23 3.44
CA LEU A 211 21.10 0.25 4.09
C LEU A 211 22.13 -0.19 3.05
N LEU A 212 23.16 0.61 2.84
CA LEU A 212 24.27 0.30 1.94
C LEU A 212 25.43 -0.33 2.69
N ASP A 213 26.14 -1.25 2.03
CA ASP A 213 27.45 -1.72 2.48
C ASP A 213 28.55 -0.65 2.26
N SER A 214 29.78 -0.99 2.64
CA SER A 214 30.96 -0.11 2.45
C SER A 214 31.31 0.17 0.99
N LYS A 215 30.78 -0.63 0.06
CA LYS A 215 30.98 -0.47 -1.39
C LYS A 215 29.84 0.29 -2.08
N GLY A 216 28.78 0.64 -1.30
CA GLY A 216 27.62 1.35 -1.81
C GLY A 216 26.52 0.47 -2.38
N ASN A 217 26.52 -0.84 -2.12
CA ASN A 217 25.48 -1.75 -2.58
C ASN A 217 24.38 -1.89 -1.52
N PRO A 218 23.09 -1.90 -1.90
CA PRO A 218 21.99 -2.15 -0.98
C PRO A 218 22.05 -3.57 -0.40
N ILE A 219 22.01 -3.69 0.92
CA ILE A 219 22.05 -4.97 1.65
C ILE A 219 20.77 -5.27 2.41
N SER A 220 19.98 -4.23 2.70
CA SER A 220 18.65 -4.34 3.30
C SER A 220 17.80 -3.17 2.84
N TRP A 221 16.52 -3.38 2.54
CA TRP A 221 15.65 -2.35 1.99
C TRP A 221 14.17 -2.56 2.30
N ASN A 222 13.39 -1.49 2.06
CA ASN A 222 11.94 -1.50 2.06
C ASN A 222 11.42 -0.45 1.06
N VAL A 223 10.27 -0.69 0.45
CA VAL A 223 9.65 0.18 -0.55
C VAL A 223 8.28 0.64 -0.06
N MET A 224 7.95 1.93 -0.22
CA MET A 224 6.60 2.44 -0.02
C MET A 224 5.81 2.34 -1.32
N GLU A 225 4.56 1.92 -1.24
CA GLU A 225 3.62 1.92 -2.37
C GLU A 225 2.60 3.06 -2.29
N ALA A 226 1.72 3.15 -3.31
CA ALA A 226 0.73 4.22 -3.48
C ALA A 226 -0.30 4.35 -2.35
N THR A 227 -0.40 3.37 -1.45
CA THR A 227 -1.30 3.40 -0.28
C THR A 227 -0.60 3.75 1.03
N CYS A 228 0.63 4.27 0.97
CA CYS A 228 1.52 4.46 2.13
C CYS A 228 1.92 3.15 2.83
N GLU A 229 1.69 2.01 2.21
CA GLU A 229 2.09 0.72 2.75
C GLU A 229 3.57 0.45 2.50
N LEU A 230 4.27 -0.03 3.52
CA LEU A 230 5.67 -0.46 3.44
C LEU A 230 5.71 -1.93 3.02
N ARG A 231 6.31 -2.20 1.86
CA ARG A 231 6.34 -3.52 1.25
C ARG A 231 7.74 -3.89 0.75
N MET A 232 7.89 -5.13 0.30
CA MET A 232 9.11 -5.63 -0.34
C MET A 232 10.34 -5.55 0.57
N ALA A 233 10.14 -5.61 1.91
CA ALA A 233 11.24 -5.65 2.86
C ALA A 233 12.09 -6.90 2.64
N TYR A 234 13.39 -6.70 2.51
CA TYR A 234 14.34 -7.79 2.34
C TYR A 234 15.72 -7.43 2.88
N THR A 235 16.44 -8.43 3.31
CA THR A 235 17.87 -8.35 3.66
C THR A 235 18.58 -9.50 2.96
N LEU A 236 19.69 -9.20 2.29
CA LEU A 236 20.49 -10.20 1.59
C LEU A 236 20.93 -11.32 2.55
N PRO A 237 20.98 -12.58 2.10
CA PRO A 237 21.19 -13.74 2.96
C PRO A 237 22.44 -13.62 3.88
N GLU A 238 23.56 -13.12 3.33
CA GLU A 238 24.81 -12.95 4.03
C GLU A 238 24.76 -11.89 5.16
N TYR A 239 23.73 -11.03 5.16
CA TYR A 239 23.50 -9.98 6.14
C TYR A 239 22.33 -10.27 7.09
N GLN A 240 21.63 -11.39 6.90
CA GLN A 240 20.52 -11.77 7.77
C GLN A 240 21.00 -12.16 9.17
N GLY A 241 20.15 -11.98 10.18
CA GLY A 241 20.49 -12.28 11.59
C GLY A 241 21.45 -11.28 12.24
N LYS A 242 21.93 -10.27 11.52
CA LYS A 242 22.89 -9.26 11.99
C LYS A 242 22.28 -7.90 12.33
N GLY A 243 20.95 -7.81 12.43
CA GLY A 243 20.25 -6.56 12.79
C GLY A 243 20.08 -5.55 11.66
N MET A 244 20.48 -5.86 10.41
CA MET A 244 20.44 -4.92 9.28
C MET A 244 19.04 -4.38 8.98
N LEU A 245 18.02 -5.25 9.01
CA LEU A 245 16.65 -4.81 8.81
C LEU A 245 16.21 -3.82 9.90
N GLN A 246 16.57 -4.08 11.16
CA GLN A 246 16.23 -3.21 12.28
C GLN A 246 16.89 -1.83 12.14
N GLU A 247 18.16 -1.79 11.77
CA GLU A 247 18.91 -0.55 11.54
C GLU A 247 18.29 0.27 10.40
N MET A 248 18.08 -0.37 9.26
CA MET A 248 17.45 0.25 8.09
C MET A 248 16.06 0.80 8.42
N MET A 249 15.20 -0.01 9.06
CA MET A 249 13.83 0.39 9.38
C MET A 249 13.78 1.51 10.43
N ASN A 250 14.66 1.53 11.43
CA ASN A 250 14.72 2.64 12.40
C ASN A 250 15.04 3.97 11.68
N ALA A 251 16.01 3.96 10.77
CA ALA A 251 16.33 5.15 9.98
C ALA A 251 15.19 5.56 9.06
N TYR A 252 14.54 4.59 8.41
CA TYR A 252 13.40 4.83 7.53
C TYR A 252 12.20 5.40 8.27
N MET A 253 11.81 4.81 9.40
CA MET A 253 10.68 5.29 10.21
C MET A 253 10.93 6.72 10.70
N LYS A 254 12.17 7.04 11.13
CA LYS A 254 12.55 8.40 11.48
C LYS A 254 12.37 9.36 10.31
N TYR A 255 12.84 9.00 9.13
CA TYR A 255 12.65 9.77 7.90
C TYR A 255 11.16 10.02 7.60
N LEU A 256 10.32 8.96 7.67
CA LEU A 256 8.89 9.07 7.40
C LEU A 256 8.18 9.98 8.42
N GLN A 257 8.54 9.90 9.69
CA GLN A 257 8.02 10.75 10.76
C GLN A 257 8.41 12.23 10.55
N GLU A 258 9.66 12.50 10.22
CA GLU A 258 10.15 13.87 9.92
C GLU A 258 9.45 14.47 8.70
N LYS A 259 9.01 13.63 7.74
CA LYS A 259 8.25 14.05 6.55
C LYS A 259 6.74 14.03 6.76
N ASN A 260 6.26 13.68 7.95
CA ASN A 260 4.84 13.48 8.26
C ASN A 260 4.14 12.57 7.24
N LEU A 261 4.80 11.49 6.84
CA LEU A 261 4.24 10.47 5.95
C LEU A 261 3.60 9.38 6.81
N PRO A 262 2.32 9.06 6.61
CA PRO A 262 1.72 7.90 7.26
C PRO A 262 2.32 6.62 6.68
N TYR A 263 2.39 5.57 7.49
CA TYR A 263 2.88 4.28 7.03
C TYR A 263 2.33 3.14 7.88
N PHE A 264 2.15 2.00 7.26
CA PHE A 264 1.72 0.75 7.86
C PHE A 264 2.31 -0.41 7.04
N LEU A 265 2.16 -1.62 7.51
CA LEU A 265 2.64 -2.81 6.81
C LEU A 265 1.78 -4.03 7.15
N HIS A 266 1.98 -5.11 6.42
CA HIS A 266 1.42 -6.41 6.74
C HIS A 266 2.52 -7.48 6.81
N VAL A 267 2.23 -8.57 7.51
CA VAL A 267 3.11 -9.73 7.66
C VAL A 267 2.33 -11.00 7.39
N GLU A 268 2.89 -11.91 6.60
CA GLU A 268 2.32 -13.25 6.36
C GLU A 268 2.23 -14.04 7.67
N ASP A 269 1.15 -14.78 7.87
CA ASP A 269 0.82 -15.49 9.10
C ASP A 269 1.97 -16.36 9.61
N MET A 270 2.59 -17.14 8.75
CA MET A 270 3.66 -18.07 9.11
C MET A 270 5.06 -17.43 9.23
N ASN A 271 5.18 -16.10 9.05
CA ASN A 271 6.48 -15.42 9.07
C ASN A 271 6.85 -14.92 10.47
N GLU A 272 7.14 -15.87 11.37
CA GLU A 272 7.50 -15.61 12.77
C GLU A 272 8.64 -14.59 12.94
N ASN A 273 9.66 -14.65 12.07
CA ASN A 273 10.81 -13.73 12.15
C ASN A 273 10.38 -12.29 11.85
N SER A 274 9.53 -12.09 10.84
CA SER A 274 9.00 -10.76 10.55
C SER A 274 8.06 -10.26 11.64
N HIS A 275 7.21 -11.12 12.22
CA HIS A 275 6.37 -10.75 13.36
C HIS A 275 7.20 -10.26 14.56
N LYS A 276 8.29 -10.95 14.89
CA LYS A 276 9.21 -10.52 15.96
C LYS A 276 9.91 -9.19 15.62
N ALA A 277 10.38 -9.05 14.37
CA ALA A 277 11.08 -7.86 13.92
C ALA A 277 10.19 -6.61 13.96
N VAL A 278 8.98 -6.66 13.43
CA VAL A 278 8.08 -5.50 13.39
C VAL A 278 7.59 -5.08 14.78
N ARG A 279 7.35 -6.04 15.68
CA ARG A 279 7.02 -5.71 17.08
C ARG A 279 8.17 -5.00 17.81
N ARG A 280 9.42 -5.40 17.57
CA ARG A 280 10.62 -4.72 18.13
C ARG A 280 10.77 -3.29 17.57
N LEU A 281 10.26 -3.02 16.36
CA LEU A 281 10.24 -1.70 15.77
C LEU A 281 9.09 -0.80 16.30
N GLY A 282 8.24 -1.31 17.20
CA GLY A 282 7.13 -0.56 17.77
C GLY A 282 5.85 -0.62 16.94
N PHE A 283 5.74 -1.56 16.02
CA PHE A 283 4.47 -1.84 15.36
C PHE A 283 3.59 -2.76 16.21
N HIS A 284 2.29 -2.50 16.17
CA HIS A 284 1.26 -3.27 16.86
C HIS A 284 0.33 -3.95 15.85
N ALA A 285 0.00 -5.22 16.10
CA ALA A 285 -0.97 -5.94 15.30
C ALA A 285 -2.37 -5.32 15.50
N MET A 286 -3.09 -5.14 14.41
CA MET A 286 -4.45 -4.61 14.44
C MET A 286 -5.48 -5.73 14.62
N PRO A 287 -6.69 -5.42 15.14
CA PRO A 287 -7.77 -6.40 15.28
C PRO A 287 -8.40 -6.82 13.94
N CYS A 288 -8.19 -6.04 12.89
CA CYS A 288 -8.52 -6.40 11.51
C CYS A 288 -7.26 -6.85 10.77
N ASP A 289 -7.46 -7.72 9.77
CA ASP A 289 -6.39 -8.20 8.91
C ASP A 289 -6.22 -7.32 7.67
N TRP A 290 -5.12 -7.49 6.97
CA TRP A 290 -4.93 -7.06 5.59
C TRP A 290 -5.45 -8.15 4.66
N HIS A 291 -6.27 -7.80 3.68
CA HIS A 291 -6.96 -8.72 2.78
C HIS A 291 -6.64 -8.41 1.32
N GLU A 292 -6.46 -9.47 0.53
CA GLU A 292 -6.27 -9.38 -0.92
C GLU A 292 -7.10 -10.46 -1.63
N TRP A 293 -7.79 -10.04 -2.67
CA TRP A 293 -8.53 -10.89 -3.59
C TRP A 293 -7.93 -10.72 -4.98
N LYS A 294 -7.16 -11.70 -5.44
CA LYS A 294 -6.65 -11.74 -6.81
C LYS A 294 -7.71 -12.33 -7.73
N SER A 295 -8.12 -11.55 -8.70
CA SER A 295 -9.13 -11.90 -9.70
C SER A 295 -8.46 -12.44 -10.96
N THR A 296 -8.93 -13.60 -11.46
CA THR A 296 -8.48 -14.18 -12.72
C THR A 296 -9.69 -14.56 -13.57
N PRO A 297 -10.03 -13.79 -14.62
CA PRO A 297 -11.10 -14.11 -15.55
C PRO A 297 -10.88 -15.43 -16.26
N LYS A 298 -11.95 -16.12 -16.62
CA LYS A 298 -11.91 -17.46 -17.25
C LYS A 298 -10.97 -17.54 -18.46
N ARG A 299 -10.92 -16.49 -19.28
CA ARG A 299 -10.07 -16.42 -20.47
C ARG A 299 -8.57 -16.49 -20.18
N PHE A 300 -8.14 -16.21 -18.93
CA PHE A 300 -6.73 -16.25 -18.49
C PHE A 300 -6.40 -17.47 -17.62
N GLN A 301 -7.38 -18.29 -17.23
CA GLN A 301 -7.18 -19.44 -16.33
C GLN A 301 -6.39 -20.60 -16.99
N GLN A 302 -6.32 -20.63 -18.31
CA GLN A 302 -5.58 -21.65 -19.07
C GLN A 302 -4.15 -21.25 -19.43
N LEU A 303 -3.73 -20.04 -19.07
CA LEU A 303 -2.36 -19.58 -19.30
C LEU A 303 -1.43 -20.15 -18.21
N PRO A 304 -0.21 -20.59 -18.56
CA PRO A 304 0.74 -21.01 -17.54
C PRO A 304 0.96 -19.86 -16.55
N HIS A 305 1.01 -20.21 -15.28
CA HIS A 305 1.27 -19.25 -14.20
C HIS A 305 2.64 -18.59 -14.43
N PHE A 306 2.63 -17.30 -14.72
CA PHE A 306 3.83 -16.47 -14.80
C PHE A 306 4.16 -15.90 -13.42
#